data_c132144fadb5718ae35123802efcb247
#
_entry.id   c132144fadb5718ae35123802efcb247
#
_cell.length_a   1.000
_cell.length_b   1.000
_cell.length_c   1.000
_cell.angle_alpha   90.00
_cell.angle_beta   90.00
_cell.angle_gamma   90.00
#
_symmetry.space_group_name_H-M   'P 1'
#
loop_
_entity.id
_entity.type
_entity.pdbx_description
1 polymer ?
#
loop_
_entity_poly.entity_id
_entity_poly.type
_entity_poly.pdbx_seq_one_letter_code
_entity_poly.pdbx_strand_id
1 'polypeptide(L)'
;MRRNPAVAGQFYPGTKGSLKQEVARFLDVGVKPRKALGAIAPHAGYVYSGAIAGRVFASIEVPERCIVLCPNHTGRGARAAVWPRGSWAIPTGEIPVDEALAASLVEGCEDLSEDQTAHMAEHSLEVELPFLLARQPKLRIVPIAISRADLSACKRIGFAVAAAIEASGNDVLIVASTDMNHYEDDARTREKDKLAIDRVLALDPDGLVDTCAKNRISMCGVLPTAITINACKKLGATKAELVEHATSGDVSGDTSAVVGYAGFIIE
;
A
#
# COMPACT_ATOMS: atom_id res chain seq x y z
N MET A 1 7.79 -14.28 16.44
CA MET A 1 6.70 -13.32 16.75
C MET A 1 5.60 -13.46 15.72
N ARG A 2 4.33 -13.33 16.12
CA ARG A 2 3.20 -13.48 15.21
C ARG A 2 2.22 -12.32 15.40
N ARG A 3 1.89 -11.60 14.33
CA ARG A 3 0.83 -10.59 14.35
C ARG A 3 -0.49 -11.26 13.97
N ASN A 4 -1.49 -11.16 14.82
CA ASN A 4 -2.83 -11.61 14.53
C ASN A 4 -3.60 -10.56 13.72
N PRO A 5 -4.63 -10.96 12.92
CA PRO A 5 -5.47 -10.01 12.19
C PRO A 5 -6.12 -9.00 13.14
N ALA A 6 -6.12 -7.73 12.75
CA ALA A 6 -6.79 -6.66 13.49
C ALA A 6 -8.22 -6.40 13.00
N VAL A 7 -8.48 -6.64 11.68
CA VAL A 7 -9.74 -6.24 11.03
C VAL A 7 -10.45 -7.37 10.26
N ALA A 8 -10.03 -8.62 10.47
CA ALA A 8 -10.72 -9.78 9.89
C ALA A 8 -12.17 -9.86 10.40
N GLY A 9 -13.12 -10.04 9.49
CA GLY A 9 -14.56 -10.00 9.77
C GLY A 9 -15.16 -8.58 9.81
N GLN A 10 -14.35 -7.54 9.60
CA GLN A 10 -14.78 -6.14 9.54
C GLN A 10 -14.46 -5.51 8.17
N PHE A 11 -13.19 -5.49 7.76
CA PHE A 11 -12.76 -4.93 6.48
C PHE A 11 -12.81 -5.96 5.34
N TYR A 12 -12.65 -7.22 5.68
CA TYR A 12 -12.73 -8.37 4.76
C TYR A 12 -13.28 -9.59 5.51
N PRO A 13 -13.74 -10.65 4.81
CA PRO A 13 -14.33 -11.82 5.45
C PRO A 13 -13.41 -12.49 6.47
N GLY A 14 -13.94 -12.77 7.66
CA GLY A 14 -13.19 -13.35 8.78
C GLY A 14 -12.91 -14.84 8.66
N THR A 15 -13.47 -15.55 7.66
CA THR A 15 -13.23 -16.98 7.47
C THR A 15 -12.40 -17.27 6.23
N LYS A 16 -11.60 -18.34 6.28
CA LYS A 16 -10.73 -18.78 5.18
C LYS A 16 -11.49 -18.99 3.86
N GLY A 17 -12.65 -19.63 3.94
CA GLY A 17 -13.46 -19.96 2.75
C GLY A 17 -14.02 -18.72 2.06
N SER A 18 -14.72 -17.88 2.83
CA SER A 18 -15.33 -16.65 2.33
C SER A 18 -14.30 -15.68 1.78
N LEU A 19 -13.16 -15.51 2.50
CA LEU A 19 -12.09 -14.60 2.06
C LEU A 19 -11.44 -15.08 0.76
N LYS A 20 -11.16 -16.38 0.63
CA LYS A 20 -10.65 -16.94 -0.64
C LYS A 20 -11.59 -16.69 -1.81
N GLN A 21 -12.87 -16.92 -1.61
CA GLN A 21 -13.88 -16.73 -2.65
C GLN A 21 -13.98 -15.27 -3.08
N GLU A 22 -13.99 -14.34 -2.13
CA GLU A 22 -14.10 -12.92 -2.41
C GLU A 22 -12.84 -12.36 -3.10
N VAL A 23 -11.65 -12.72 -2.61
CA VAL A 23 -10.38 -12.36 -3.26
C VAL A 23 -10.30 -12.92 -4.67
N ALA A 24 -10.69 -14.19 -4.89
CA ALA A 24 -10.69 -14.79 -6.21
C ALA A 24 -11.63 -14.02 -7.18
N ARG A 25 -12.81 -13.62 -6.72
CA ARG A 25 -13.75 -12.80 -7.50
C ARG A 25 -13.16 -11.46 -7.93
N PHE A 26 -12.45 -10.77 -7.03
CA PHE A 26 -11.81 -9.48 -7.34
C PHE A 26 -10.59 -9.61 -8.26
N LEU A 27 -9.90 -10.75 -8.21
CA LEU A 27 -8.74 -11.02 -9.07
C LEU A 27 -9.14 -11.52 -10.48
N ASP A 28 -10.38 -11.95 -10.67
CA ASP A 28 -10.89 -12.47 -11.95
C ASP A 28 -11.37 -11.32 -12.87
N VAL A 29 -10.42 -10.54 -13.38
CA VAL A 29 -10.70 -9.36 -14.22
C VAL A 29 -10.21 -9.51 -15.66
N GLY A 30 -9.75 -10.71 -16.05
CA GLY A 30 -9.37 -11.03 -17.44
C GLY A 30 -8.16 -10.25 -17.97
N VAL A 31 -7.31 -9.71 -17.10
CA VAL A 31 -6.10 -8.97 -17.49
C VAL A 31 -4.86 -9.87 -17.46
N LYS A 32 -3.89 -9.59 -18.33
CA LYS A 32 -2.60 -10.30 -18.32
C LYS A 32 -1.65 -9.59 -17.35
N PRO A 33 -1.10 -10.30 -16.34
CA PRO A 33 -0.13 -9.71 -15.42
C PRO A 33 1.15 -9.29 -16.13
N ARG A 34 1.77 -8.22 -15.63
CA ARG A 34 3.05 -7.71 -16.10
C ARG A 34 4.00 -7.41 -14.94
N LYS A 35 5.29 -7.29 -15.23
CA LYS A 35 6.27 -6.87 -14.22
C LYS A 35 6.01 -5.42 -13.82
N ALA A 36 6.19 -5.14 -12.54
CA ALA A 36 6.11 -3.81 -11.96
C ALA A 36 7.16 -3.66 -10.88
N LEU A 37 7.68 -2.44 -10.70
CA LEU A 37 8.54 -2.06 -9.58
C LEU A 37 7.70 -1.72 -8.35
N GLY A 38 6.55 -1.10 -8.56
CA GLY A 38 5.66 -0.72 -7.49
C GLY A 38 4.18 -0.81 -7.84
N ALA A 39 3.35 -0.91 -6.80
CA ALA A 39 1.90 -0.82 -6.88
C ALA A 39 1.37 0.08 -5.77
N ILE A 40 0.27 0.76 -6.04
CA ILE A 40 -0.46 1.55 -5.04
C ILE A 40 -1.89 1.01 -5.03
N ALA A 41 -2.41 0.64 -3.86
CA ALA A 41 -3.73 0.05 -3.72
C ALA A 41 -4.50 0.65 -2.54
N PRO A 42 -5.85 0.74 -2.62
CA PRO A 42 -6.69 1.25 -1.55
C PRO A 42 -6.99 0.18 -0.49
N HIS A 43 -7.20 0.62 0.77
CA HIS A 43 -7.34 -0.25 1.93
C HIS A 43 -8.64 -0.10 2.72
N ALA A 44 -9.66 0.51 2.16
CA ALA A 44 -11.00 0.48 2.75
C ALA A 44 -11.55 -0.96 2.85
N GLY A 45 -12.69 -1.12 3.49
CA GLY A 45 -13.38 -2.42 3.49
C GLY A 45 -13.62 -2.93 2.06
N TYR A 46 -13.45 -4.23 1.84
CA TYR A 46 -13.50 -4.87 0.51
C TYR A 46 -14.77 -4.58 -0.29
N VAL A 47 -15.89 -4.32 0.39
CA VAL A 47 -17.14 -3.92 -0.26
C VAL A 47 -16.97 -2.63 -1.08
N TYR A 48 -16.09 -1.73 -0.65
CA TYR A 48 -15.86 -0.44 -1.29
C TYR A 48 -14.65 -0.44 -2.24
N SER A 49 -13.51 -0.91 -1.76
CA SER A 49 -12.23 -0.77 -2.46
C SER A 49 -11.66 -2.08 -3.01
N GLY A 50 -12.24 -3.23 -2.65
CA GLY A 50 -11.70 -4.55 -3.01
C GLY A 50 -11.63 -4.79 -4.52
N ALA A 51 -12.55 -4.22 -5.31
CA ALA A 51 -12.51 -4.35 -6.76
C ALA A 51 -11.28 -3.64 -7.37
N ILE A 52 -10.96 -2.44 -6.89
CA ILE A 52 -9.80 -1.66 -7.34
C ILE A 52 -8.50 -2.34 -6.92
N ALA A 53 -8.38 -2.71 -5.63
CA ALA A 53 -7.21 -3.45 -5.12
C ALA A 53 -7.02 -4.78 -5.89
N GLY A 54 -8.09 -5.53 -6.09
CA GLY A 54 -8.07 -6.77 -6.87
C GLY A 54 -7.58 -6.57 -8.31
N ARG A 55 -8.06 -5.53 -8.99
CA ARG A 55 -7.62 -5.19 -10.35
C ARG A 55 -6.13 -4.81 -10.38
N VAL A 56 -5.63 -4.04 -9.40
CA VAL A 56 -4.19 -3.72 -9.29
C VAL A 56 -3.37 -5.01 -9.18
N PHE A 57 -3.69 -5.88 -8.21
CA PHE A 57 -2.93 -7.12 -7.98
C PHE A 57 -3.13 -8.18 -9.07
N ALA A 58 -4.24 -8.18 -9.79
CA ALA A 58 -4.43 -9.02 -10.97
C ALA A 58 -3.55 -8.59 -12.14
N SER A 59 -3.28 -7.29 -12.26
CA SER A 59 -2.53 -6.70 -13.39
C SER A 59 -1.01 -6.82 -13.26
N ILE A 60 -0.49 -7.31 -12.13
CA ILE A 60 0.95 -7.41 -11.89
C ILE A 60 1.40 -8.83 -11.55
N GLU A 61 2.65 -9.13 -11.88
CA GLU A 61 3.36 -10.31 -11.38
C GLU A 61 3.83 -10.00 -9.95
N VAL A 62 3.34 -10.77 -8.97
CA VAL A 62 3.74 -10.63 -7.57
C VAL A 62 4.90 -11.58 -7.29
N PRO A 63 6.12 -11.08 -6.99
CA PRO A 63 7.26 -11.91 -6.66
C PRO A 63 7.12 -12.52 -5.24
N GLU A 64 8.05 -13.39 -4.85
CA GLU A 64 8.05 -13.99 -3.49
C GLU A 64 8.30 -12.96 -2.38
N ARG A 65 8.80 -11.77 -2.70
CA ARG A 65 9.21 -10.74 -1.73
C ARG A 65 8.49 -9.43 -2.00
N CYS A 66 7.86 -8.86 -0.98
CA CYS A 66 7.21 -7.55 -1.08
C CYS A 66 7.61 -6.67 0.10
N ILE A 67 7.91 -5.40 -0.18
CA ILE A 67 7.95 -4.34 0.84
C ILE A 67 6.59 -3.64 0.79
N VAL A 68 5.86 -3.65 1.90
CA VAL A 68 4.53 -3.05 1.97
C VAL A 68 4.55 -1.86 2.92
N LEU A 69 4.33 -0.66 2.36
CA LEU A 69 4.29 0.59 3.11
C LEU A 69 2.84 1.01 3.33
N CYS A 70 2.53 1.45 4.54
CA CYS A 70 1.19 1.91 4.89
C CYS A 70 1.22 3.15 5.79
N PRO A 71 0.14 3.95 5.86
CA PRO A 71 -0.02 4.94 6.90
C PRO A 71 -0.12 4.28 8.28
N ASN A 72 0.23 5.01 9.33
CA ASN A 72 -0.04 4.61 10.70
C ASN A 72 -1.21 5.44 11.24
N HIS A 73 -2.42 4.91 11.14
CA HIS A 73 -3.65 5.57 11.60
C HIS A 73 -3.75 5.64 13.12
N THR A 74 -3.07 4.74 13.82
CA THR A 74 -3.13 4.69 15.28
C THR A 74 -2.27 5.74 15.96
N GLY A 75 -1.28 6.28 15.26
CA GLY A 75 -0.28 7.20 15.80
C GLY A 75 0.64 6.59 16.86
N ARG A 76 0.56 5.26 17.10
CA ARG A 76 1.39 4.54 18.07
C ARG A 76 2.72 4.14 17.49
N GLY A 77 3.73 3.98 18.35
CA GLY A 77 5.05 3.50 17.96
C GLY A 77 5.92 4.54 17.28
N ALA A 78 6.93 4.07 16.55
CA ALA A 78 7.90 4.90 15.85
C ALA A 78 7.27 5.65 14.66
N ARG A 79 7.92 6.75 14.24
CA ARG A 79 7.44 7.59 13.12
C ARG A 79 7.45 6.86 11.79
N ALA A 80 8.47 6.04 11.56
CA ALA A 80 8.58 5.12 10.43
C ALA A 80 9.05 3.77 10.99
N ALA A 81 8.10 2.86 11.13
CA ALA A 81 8.23 1.61 11.87
C ALA A 81 8.36 0.42 10.92
N VAL A 82 9.40 -0.37 11.06
CA VAL A 82 9.57 -1.66 10.38
C VAL A 82 9.19 -2.77 11.35
N TRP A 83 8.31 -3.68 10.93
CA TRP A 83 8.08 -4.93 11.66
C TRP A 83 9.22 -5.91 11.34
N PRO A 84 10.11 -6.23 12.31
CA PRO A 84 11.43 -6.75 11.95
C PRO A 84 11.46 -8.27 11.70
N ARG A 85 10.57 -9.07 12.32
CA ARG A 85 10.68 -10.54 12.32
C ARG A 85 9.39 -11.28 12.62
N GLY A 86 9.39 -12.58 12.28
CA GLY A 86 8.28 -13.49 12.55
C GLY A 86 7.26 -13.52 11.42
N SER A 87 5.97 -13.38 11.70
CA SER A 87 4.92 -13.58 10.69
C SER A 87 3.67 -12.73 10.92
N TRP A 88 2.89 -12.57 9.86
CA TRP A 88 1.56 -11.96 9.88
C TRP A 88 0.51 -13.01 9.52
N ALA A 89 -0.46 -13.21 10.41
CA ALA A 89 -1.57 -14.11 10.21
C ALA A 89 -2.76 -13.39 9.56
N ILE A 90 -3.37 -14.04 8.59
CA ILE A 90 -4.67 -13.68 7.99
C ILE A 90 -5.53 -14.95 7.89
N PRO A 91 -6.85 -14.86 7.70
CA PRO A 91 -7.69 -16.06 7.65
C PRO A 91 -7.28 -17.08 6.59
N THR A 92 -6.65 -16.65 5.49
CA THR A 92 -6.23 -17.53 4.39
C THR A 92 -4.86 -18.17 4.59
N GLY A 93 -4.04 -17.67 5.52
CA GLY A 93 -2.70 -18.23 5.76
C GLY A 93 -1.87 -17.39 6.73
N GLU A 94 -0.59 -17.72 6.78
CA GLU A 94 0.43 -17.01 7.56
C GLU A 94 1.57 -16.61 6.62
N ILE A 95 1.99 -15.35 6.69
CA ILE A 95 2.96 -14.75 5.78
C ILE A 95 4.22 -14.42 6.61
N PRO A 96 5.35 -15.07 6.33
CA PRO A 96 6.60 -14.76 7.03
C PRO A 96 7.14 -13.37 6.66
N VAL A 97 7.82 -12.77 7.62
CA VAL A 97 8.61 -11.55 7.38
C VAL A 97 9.91 -11.93 6.68
N ASP A 98 10.35 -11.12 5.73
CA ASP A 98 11.69 -11.19 5.18
C ASP A 98 12.66 -10.49 6.14
N GLU A 99 13.10 -11.23 7.16
CA GLU A 99 13.90 -10.68 8.28
C GLU A 99 15.22 -10.09 7.81
N ALA A 100 15.85 -10.70 6.81
CA ALA A 100 17.11 -10.21 6.27
C ALA A 100 16.95 -8.86 5.56
N LEU A 101 15.88 -8.72 4.74
CA LEU A 101 15.57 -7.47 4.07
C LEU A 101 15.11 -6.40 5.07
N ALA A 102 14.33 -6.77 6.09
CA ALA A 102 13.90 -5.86 7.15
C ALA A 102 15.10 -5.30 7.94
N ALA A 103 16.06 -6.16 8.31
CA ALA A 103 17.30 -5.76 9.00
C ALA A 103 18.13 -4.80 8.13
N SER A 104 18.34 -5.15 6.84
CA SER A 104 19.09 -4.30 5.91
C SER A 104 18.48 -2.90 5.76
N LEU A 105 17.15 -2.78 5.77
CA LEU A 105 16.47 -1.49 5.71
C LEU A 105 16.69 -0.63 6.97
N VAL A 106 16.59 -1.24 8.16
CA VAL A 106 16.80 -0.52 9.43
C VAL A 106 18.26 -0.11 9.59
N GLU A 107 19.20 -1.00 9.23
CA GLU A 107 20.63 -0.69 9.26
C GLU A 107 21.03 0.40 8.24
N GLY A 108 20.37 0.41 7.08
CA GLY A 108 20.66 1.31 5.98
C GLY A 108 20.00 2.69 6.07
N CYS A 109 19.08 2.94 7.02
CA CYS A 109 18.33 4.20 7.09
C CYS A 109 18.00 4.61 8.53
N GLU A 110 18.59 5.72 8.97
CA GLU A 110 18.35 6.29 10.32
C GLU A 110 16.91 6.74 10.58
N ASP A 111 16.12 6.99 9.53
CA ASP A 111 14.70 7.34 9.65
C ASP A 111 13.82 6.12 9.95
N LEU A 112 14.31 4.89 9.73
CA LEU A 112 13.57 3.66 10.00
C LEU A 112 13.95 3.08 11.38
N SER A 113 12.97 2.54 12.09
CA SER A 113 13.17 1.93 13.39
C SER A 113 12.43 0.59 13.49
N GLU A 114 13.02 -0.40 14.13
CA GLU A 114 12.28 -1.62 14.52
C GLU A 114 11.19 -1.26 15.53
N ASP A 115 9.93 -1.43 15.16
CA ASP A 115 8.80 -1.22 16.07
C ASP A 115 7.60 -2.05 15.63
N GLN A 116 7.03 -2.78 16.56
CA GLN A 116 5.82 -3.56 16.37
C GLN A 116 4.55 -2.82 16.79
N THR A 117 4.70 -1.86 17.70
CA THR A 117 3.58 -1.14 18.30
C THR A 117 2.76 -0.39 17.25
N ALA A 118 3.45 0.18 16.26
CA ALA A 118 2.84 0.86 15.13
C ALA A 118 1.91 -0.03 14.29
N HIS A 119 2.16 -1.34 14.29
CA HIS A 119 1.47 -2.29 13.41
C HIS A 119 0.34 -3.07 14.09
N MET A 120 0.34 -3.17 15.44
CA MET A 120 -0.54 -4.10 16.15
C MET A 120 -2.03 -3.92 15.87
N ALA A 121 -2.49 -2.68 15.72
CA ALA A 121 -3.87 -2.34 15.42
C ALA A 121 -4.04 -1.60 14.08
N GLU A 122 -2.98 -1.51 13.28
CA GLU A 122 -3.02 -0.87 11.96
C GLU A 122 -3.59 -1.83 10.93
N HIS A 123 -4.59 -1.37 10.19
CA HIS A 123 -5.35 -2.19 9.24
C HIS A 123 -4.86 -2.08 7.81
N SER A 124 -4.32 -0.92 7.44
CA SER A 124 -4.11 -0.55 6.03
C SER A 124 -3.17 -1.49 5.27
N LEU A 125 -2.12 -1.98 5.90
CA LEU A 125 -1.25 -3.00 5.31
C LEU A 125 -1.91 -4.38 5.29
N GLU A 126 -2.62 -4.72 6.38
CA GLU A 126 -3.26 -6.04 6.53
C GLU A 126 -4.27 -6.33 5.43
N VAL A 127 -5.00 -5.31 4.99
CA VAL A 127 -6.04 -5.40 3.96
C VAL A 127 -5.47 -5.82 2.59
N GLU A 128 -4.21 -5.49 2.29
CA GLU A 128 -3.53 -5.86 1.04
C GLU A 128 -3.09 -7.33 1.02
N LEU A 129 -2.81 -7.91 2.19
CA LEU A 129 -2.18 -9.22 2.30
C LEU A 129 -2.98 -10.39 1.69
N PRO A 130 -4.32 -10.45 1.78
CA PRO A 130 -5.07 -11.53 1.15
C PRO A 130 -4.91 -11.59 -0.37
N PHE A 131 -4.83 -10.44 -1.04
CA PHE A 131 -4.58 -10.37 -2.49
C PHE A 131 -3.15 -10.82 -2.82
N LEU A 132 -2.16 -10.29 -2.12
CA LEU A 132 -0.76 -10.62 -2.31
C LEU A 132 -0.51 -12.13 -2.11
N LEU A 133 -1.05 -12.71 -1.01
CA LEU A 133 -0.90 -14.13 -0.73
C LEU A 133 -1.63 -15.02 -1.77
N ALA A 134 -2.76 -14.57 -2.30
CA ALA A 134 -3.48 -15.29 -3.35
C ALA A 134 -2.69 -15.30 -4.68
N ARG A 135 -1.97 -14.22 -4.98
CA ARG A 135 -1.12 -14.10 -6.17
C ARG A 135 0.21 -14.85 -6.01
N GLN A 136 0.77 -14.86 -4.78
CA GLN A 136 2.07 -15.49 -4.48
C GLN A 136 1.98 -16.33 -3.19
N PRO A 137 1.80 -17.66 -3.31
CA PRO A 137 1.68 -18.54 -2.15
C PRO A 137 2.94 -18.65 -1.27
N LYS A 138 4.11 -18.28 -1.80
CA LYS A 138 5.39 -18.26 -1.06
C LYS A 138 5.77 -16.86 -0.59
N LEU A 139 4.79 -15.95 -0.53
CA LEU A 139 5.00 -14.55 -0.17
C LEU A 139 5.75 -14.39 1.15
N ARG A 140 6.75 -13.51 1.14
CA ARG A 140 7.40 -12.92 2.32
C ARG A 140 7.28 -11.40 2.24
N ILE A 141 7.11 -10.74 3.37
CA ILE A 141 6.87 -9.30 3.42
C ILE A 141 7.84 -8.57 4.33
N VAL A 142 8.11 -7.30 4.02
CA VAL A 142 8.65 -6.34 4.98
C VAL A 142 7.58 -5.27 5.23
N PRO A 143 6.91 -5.30 6.39
CA PRO A 143 5.89 -4.32 6.75
C PRO A 143 6.52 -3.02 7.24
N ILE A 144 6.09 -1.87 6.68
CA ILE A 144 6.56 -0.54 7.08
C ILE A 144 5.36 0.38 7.29
N ALA A 145 5.18 0.90 8.51
CA ALA A 145 4.13 1.85 8.85
C ALA A 145 4.71 3.26 9.04
N ILE A 146 4.13 4.25 8.37
CA ILE A 146 4.61 5.64 8.34
C ILE A 146 3.58 6.56 8.98
N SER A 147 3.91 7.18 10.12
CA SER A 147 3.06 8.19 10.74
C SER A 147 3.49 9.62 10.41
N ARG A 148 4.79 9.87 10.29
CA ARG A 148 5.36 11.19 9.99
C ARG A 148 6.71 11.04 9.29
N ALA A 149 6.89 11.83 8.22
CA ALA A 149 8.16 12.05 7.55
C ALA A 149 8.09 13.39 6.83
N ASP A 150 9.17 14.14 6.79
CA ASP A 150 9.30 15.26 5.86
C ASP A 150 9.73 14.76 4.46
N LEU A 151 9.76 15.65 3.48
CA LEU A 151 10.14 15.29 2.10
C LEU A 151 11.53 14.67 2.03
N SER A 152 12.48 15.19 2.82
CA SER A 152 13.84 14.66 2.87
C SER A 152 13.89 13.25 3.44
N ALA A 153 13.16 12.99 4.51
CA ALA A 153 13.02 11.64 5.08
C ALA A 153 12.32 10.69 4.10
N CYS A 154 11.24 11.11 3.43
CA CYS A 154 10.60 10.30 2.39
C CYS A 154 11.59 9.88 1.29
N LYS A 155 12.44 10.80 0.88
CA LYS A 155 13.48 10.54 -0.13
C LYS A 155 14.56 9.58 0.40
N ARG A 156 15.08 9.80 1.64
CA ARG A 156 16.07 8.90 2.24
C ARG A 156 15.53 7.48 2.41
N ILE A 157 14.30 7.34 2.94
CA ILE A 157 13.65 6.03 3.09
C ILE A 157 13.46 5.36 1.72
N GLY A 158 12.97 6.11 0.71
CA GLY A 158 12.81 5.57 -0.65
C GLY A 158 14.13 5.10 -1.26
N PHE A 159 15.21 5.84 -1.06
CA PHE A 159 16.54 5.46 -1.56
C PHE A 159 17.11 4.26 -0.79
N ALA A 160 16.87 4.14 0.51
CA ALA A 160 17.25 2.97 1.30
C ALA A 160 16.47 1.72 0.86
N VAL A 161 15.17 1.86 0.56
CA VAL A 161 14.37 0.78 -0.02
C VAL A 161 14.96 0.31 -1.36
N ALA A 162 15.29 1.24 -2.25
CA ALA A 162 15.90 0.89 -3.54
C ALA A 162 17.26 0.19 -3.36
N ALA A 163 18.13 0.72 -2.50
CA ALA A 163 19.45 0.13 -2.24
C ALA A 163 19.34 -1.28 -1.64
N ALA A 164 18.42 -1.50 -0.71
CA ALA A 164 18.18 -2.83 -0.13
C ALA A 164 17.65 -3.83 -1.17
N ILE A 165 16.79 -3.39 -2.09
CA ILE A 165 16.30 -4.21 -3.21
C ILE A 165 17.46 -4.57 -4.16
N GLU A 166 18.26 -3.60 -4.58
CA GLU A 166 19.43 -3.83 -5.46
C GLU A 166 20.40 -4.83 -4.83
N ALA A 167 20.73 -4.66 -3.53
CA ALA A 167 21.62 -5.57 -2.80
C ALA A 167 21.05 -6.98 -2.65
N SER A 168 19.73 -7.14 -2.66
CA SER A 168 19.03 -8.41 -2.45
C SER A 168 18.69 -9.17 -3.73
N GLY A 169 19.05 -8.67 -4.92
CA GLY A 169 18.86 -9.34 -6.22
C GLY A 169 17.64 -8.88 -7.03
N ASN A 170 17.05 -7.71 -6.73
CA ASN A 170 16.04 -7.01 -7.53
C ASN A 170 14.65 -7.68 -7.74
N ASP A 171 14.36 -8.81 -7.12
CA ASP A 171 13.04 -9.46 -7.24
C ASP A 171 12.17 -9.15 -6.02
N VAL A 172 11.82 -7.87 -5.88
CA VAL A 172 11.01 -7.35 -4.77
C VAL A 172 10.00 -6.34 -5.32
N LEU A 173 8.72 -6.52 -5.02
CA LEU A 173 7.67 -5.55 -5.31
C LEU A 173 7.53 -4.56 -4.16
N ILE A 174 7.39 -3.27 -4.48
CA ILE A 174 7.06 -2.23 -3.49
C ILE A 174 5.56 -1.95 -3.57
N VAL A 175 4.85 -2.05 -2.45
CA VAL A 175 3.41 -1.76 -2.37
C VAL A 175 3.18 -0.61 -1.42
N ALA A 176 2.51 0.45 -1.88
CA ALA A 176 1.97 1.51 -1.02
C ALA A 176 0.47 1.31 -0.84
N SER A 177 0.01 1.32 0.39
CA SER A 177 -1.40 1.23 0.73
C SER A 177 -1.95 2.61 1.05
N THR A 178 -3.00 3.07 0.34
CA THR A 178 -3.59 4.40 0.52
C THR A 178 -5.01 4.50 -0.02
N ASP A 179 -5.91 5.12 0.76
CA ASP A 179 -7.12 5.71 0.22
C ASP A 179 -6.85 7.18 -0.17
N MET A 180 -7.73 7.77 -0.99
CA MET A 180 -7.60 9.13 -1.51
C MET A 180 -8.28 10.15 -0.58
N ASN A 181 -9.03 11.13 -1.10
CA ASN A 181 -9.71 12.14 -0.28
C ASN A 181 -10.90 11.55 0.49
N HIS A 182 -11.18 12.10 1.68
CA HIS A 182 -12.20 11.57 2.60
C HIS A 182 -13.23 12.62 2.98
N TYR A 183 -14.48 12.18 3.11
CA TYR A 183 -15.60 12.86 3.79
C TYR A 183 -16.00 14.22 3.19
N GLU A 184 -15.79 14.41 1.89
CA GLU A 184 -16.36 15.48 1.11
C GLU A 184 -17.38 14.90 0.11
N ASP A 185 -18.21 15.75 -0.52
CA ASP A 185 -19.11 15.30 -1.58
C ASP A 185 -18.34 14.68 -2.76
N ASP A 186 -19.03 13.84 -3.53
CA ASP A 186 -18.41 13.04 -4.60
C ASP A 186 -17.71 13.92 -5.66
N ALA A 187 -18.37 15.00 -6.09
CA ALA A 187 -17.79 15.88 -7.12
C ALA A 187 -16.50 16.53 -6.62
N ARG A 188 -16.50 17.03 -5.37
CA ARG A 188 -15.34 17.65 -4.74
C ARG A 188 -14.23 16.64 -4.49
N THR A 189 -14.57 15.43 -4.05
CA THR A 189 -13.62 14.35 -3.83
C THR A 189 -12.93 13.97 -5.13
N ARG A 190 -13.67 13.76 -6.23
CA ARG A 190 -13.08 13.45 -7.54
C ARG A 190 -12.18 14.56 -8.07
N GLU A 191 -12.56 15.83 -7.87
CA GLU A 191 -11.73 16.98 -8.25
C GLU A 191 -10.38 16.96 -7.50
N LYS A 192 -10.40 16.75 -6.18
CA LYS A 192 -9.22 16.67 -5.34
C LYS A 192 -8.36 15.45 -5.65
N ASP A 193 -8.99 14.29 -5.79
CA ASP A 193 -8.30 13.05 -6.15
C ASP A 193 -7.54 13.19 -7.46
N LYS A 194 -8.17 13.83 -8.46
CA LYS A 194 -7.50 14.08 -9.74
C LYS A 194 -6.19 14.85 -9.58
N LEU A 195 -6.13 15.84 -8.70
CA LEU A 195 -4.90 16.60 -8.47
C LEU A 195 -3.78 15.71 -7.90
N ALA A 196 -4.11 14.79 -6.99
CA ALA A 196 -3.15 13.85 -6.43
C ALA A 196 -2.76 12.76 -7.45
N ILE A 197 -3.75 12.22 -8.19
CA ILE A 197 -3.55 11.24 -9.26
C ILE A 197 -2.57 11.79 -10.31
N ASP A 198 -2.74 13.03 -10.76
CA ASP A 198 -1.86 13.65 -11.75
C ASP A 198 -0.39 13.71 -11.27
N ARG A 199 -0.14 13.84 -9.95
CA ARG A 199 1.21 13.80 -9.37
C ARG A 199 1.79 12.39 -9.31
N VAL A 200 0.96 11.40 -8.99
CA VAL A 200 1.40 9.99 -9.03
C VAL A 200 1.77 9.60 -10.46
N LEU A 201 0.94 9.94 -11.44
CA LEU A 201 1.19 9.67 -12.87
C LEU A 201 2.46 10.35 -13.40
N ALA A 202 2.76 11.55 -12.88
CA ALA A 202 3.99 12.27 -13.21
C ALA A 202 5.24 11.73 -12.47
N LEU A 203 5.11 10.72 -11.60
CA LEU A 203 6.16 10.25 -10.71
C LEU A 203 6.80 11.40 -9.92
N ASP A 204 5.97 12.32 -9.40
CA ASP A 204 6.37 13.54 -8.69
C ASP A 204 6.05 13.42 -7.18
N PRO A 205 6.92 12.78 -6.38
CA PRO A 205 6.64 12.53 -4.96
C PRO A 205 6.55 13.80 -4.13
N ASP A 206 7.40 14.80 -4.40
CA ASP A 206 7.42 16.08 -3.67
C ASP A 206 6.16 16.89 -4.03
N GLY A 207 5.84 16.97 -5.32
CA GLY A 207 4.62 17.61 -5.80
C GLY A 207 3.34 16.93 -5.30
N LEU A 208 3.34 15.61 -5.07
CA LEU A 208 2.22 14.89 -4.47
C LEU A 208 1.95 15.38 -3.04
N VAL A 209 2.98 15.38 -2.19
CA VAL A 209 2.86 15.83 -0.80
C VAL A 209 2.44 17.30 -0.73
N ASP A 210 3.08 18.15 -1.52
CA ASP A 210 2.76 19.58 -1.62
C ASP A 210 1.32 19.82 -2.12
N THR A 211 0.87 19.08 -3.14
CA THR A 211 -0.48 19.19 -3.69
C THR A 211 -1.52 18.78 -2.66
N CYS A 212 -1.31 17.68 -1.96
CA CYS A 212 -2.21 17.24 -0.89
C CYS A 212 -2.29 18.27 0.23
N ALA A 213 -1.16 18.81 0.68
CA ALA A 213 -1.12 19.83 1.74
C ALA A 213 -1.82 21.14 1.32
N LYS A 214 -1.51 21.67 0.15
CA LYS A 214 -2.07 22.95 -0.36
C LYS A 214 -3.58 22.87 -0.61
N ASN A 215 -4.06 21.76 -1.13
CA ASN A 215 -5.48 21.58 -1.47
C ASN A 215 -6.29 20.88 -0.36
N ARG A 216 -5.66 20.59 0.80
CA ARG A 216 -6.30 19.86 1.91
C ARG A 216 -6.89 18.53 1.44
N ILE A 217 -6.13 17.77 0.66
CA ILE A 217 -6.50 16.43 0.23
C ILE A 217 -6.11 15.46 1.36
N SER A 218 -7.08 14.74 1.87
CA SER A 218 -6.88 13.85 3.03
C SER A 218 -6.41 12.44 2.65
N MET A 219 -5.57 12.32 1.61
CA MET A 219 -4.94 11.07 1.19
C MET A 219 -4.12 10.49 2.35
N CYS A 220 -4.60 9.39 2.95
CA CYS A 220 -4.03 8.85 4.20
C CYS A 220 -2.61 8.29 4.00
N GLY A 221 -2.35 7.66 2.86
CA GLY A 221 -1.05 7.08 2.49
C GLY A 221 -0.19 7.99 1.61
N VAL A 222 -0.33 9.32 1.69
CA VAL A 222 0.48 10.24 0.87
C VAL A 222 1.98 10.06 1.07
N LEU A 223 2.44 9.85 2.31
CA LEU A 223 3.86 9.62 2.62
C LEU A 223 4.34 8.22 2.15
N PRO A 224 3.65 7.10 2.45
CA PRO A 224 3.94 5.79 1.84
C PRO A 224 4.05 5.85 0.32
N THR A 225 3.11 6.54 -0.35
CA THR A 225 3.11 6.72 -1.80
C THR A 225 4.33 7.50 -2.29
N ALA A 226 4.67 8.61 -1.63
CA ALA A 226 5.84 9.42 -1.98
C ALA A 226 7.15 8.62 -1.80
N ILE A 227 7.28 7.83 -0.73
CA ILE A 227 8.41 6.93 -0.50
C ILE A 227 8.50 5.89 -1.61
N THR A 228 7.38 5.26 -1.97
CA THR A 228 7.30 4.26 -3.04
C THR A 228 7.72 4.85 -4.39
N ILE A 229 7.23 6.04 -4.75
CA ILE A 229 7.62 6.72 -5.99
C ILE A 229 9.13 7.01 -5.97
N ASN A 230 9.69 7.52 -4.87
CA ASN A 230 11.13 7.77 -4.74
C ASN A 230 11.95 6.49 -4.95
N ALA A 231 11.53 5.37 -4.34
CA ALA A 231 12.19 4.09 -4.48
C ALA A 231 12.11 3.57 -5.93
N CYS A 232 10.92 3.55 -6.53
CA CYS A 232 10.72 3.09 -7.89
C CYS A 232 11.51 3.92 -8.91
N LYS A 233 11.53 5.26 -8.76
CA LYS A 233 12.38 6.14 -9.62
C LYS A 233 13.85 5.81 -9.48
N LYS A 234 14.33 5.56 -8.28
CA LYS A 234 15.72 5.17 -8.03
C LYS A 234 16.06 3.82 -8.68
N LEU A 235 15.09 2.90 -8.75
CA LEU A 235 15.19 1.61 -9.44
C LEU A 235 14.97 1.70 -10.96
N GLY A 236 14.75 2.90 -11.52
CA GLY A 236 14.62 3.12 -12.94
C GLY A 236 13.20 3.20 -13.48
N ALA A 237 12.20 3.37 -12.62
CA ALA A 237 10.82 3.57 -13.07
C ALA A 237 10.68 4.82 -13.95
N THR A 238 9.98 4.65 -15.06
CA THR A 238 9.75 5.72 -16.07
C THR A 238 8.27 6.03 -16.28
N LYS A 239 7.38 5.18 -15.77
CA LYS A 239 5.94 5.30 -15.98
C LYS A 239 5.15 4.91 -14.73
N ALA A 240 4.11 5.67 -14.42
CA ALA A 240 3.01 5.26 -13.58
C ALA A 240 1.72 5.21 -14.41
N GLU A 241 0.84 4.25 -14.10
CA GLU A 241 -0.44 4.06 -14.77
C GLU A 241 -1.54 3.98 -13.73
N LEU A 242 -2.63 4.74 -13.94
CA LEU A 242 -3.86 4.62 -13.17
C LEU A 242 -4.63 3.39 -13.67
N VAL A 243 -4.83 2.43 -12.79
CA VAL A 243 -5.60 1.21 -13.08
C VAL A 243 -7.10 1.51 -13.01
N GLU A 244 -7.52 2.18 -11.95
CA GLU A 244 -8.93 2.55 -11.71
C GLU A 244 -9.02 3.64 -10.64
N HIS A 245 -10.08 4.47 -10.72
CA HIS A 245 -10.48 5.42 -9.70
C HIS A 245 -11.99 5.36 -9.49
N ALA A 246 -12.43 5.31 -8.25
CA ALA A 246 -13.84 5.35 -7.86
C ALA A 246 -13.99 6.01 -6.48
N THR A 247 -15.22 6.17 -6.03
CA THR A 247 -15.53 6.61 -4.67
C THR A 247 -16.45 5.61 -3.96
N SER A 248 -16.58 5.73 -2.65
CA SER A 248 -17.54 4.93 -1.90
C SER A 248 -18.99 5.17 -2.35
N GLY A 249 -19.28 6.33 -2.95
CA GLY A 249 -20.58 6.68 -3.53
C GLY A 249 -20.98 5.78 -4.71
N ASP A 250 -20.00 5.29 -5.49
CA ASP A 250 -20.26 4.37 -6.60
C ASP A 250 -20.82 3.02 -6.12
N VAL A 251 -20.58 2.67 -4.86
CA VAL A 251 -21.06 1.41 -4.25
C VAL A 251 -22.29 1.65 -3.37
N SER A 252 -22.27 2.70 -2.54
CA SER A 252 -23.36 2.97 -1.58
C SER A 252 -24.54 3.71 -2.16
N GLY A 253 -24.34 4.46 -3.26
CA GLY A 253 -25.29 5.41 -3.80
C GLY A 253 -25.39 6.74 -3.03
N ASP A 254 -24.72 6.86 -1.88
CA ASP A 254 -24.62 8.12 -1.13
C ASP A 254 -23.41 8.92 -1.60
N THR A 255 -23.66 10.07 -2.20
CA THR A 255 -22.65 10.98 -2.76
C THR A 255 -22.40 12.21 -1.88
N SER A 256 -23.00 12.28 -0.70
CA SER A 256 -22.91 13.46 0.17
C SER A 256 -21.60 13.55 0.95
N ALA A 257 -21.02 12.40 1.31
CA ALA A 257 -19.73 12.31 2.01
C ALA A 257 -19.04 10.99 1.65
N VAL A 258 -18.10 11.03 0.72
CA VAL A 258 -17.45 9.82 0.17
C VAL A 258 -16.00 9.71 0.55
N VAL A 259 -15.42 8.54 0.32
CA VAL A 259 -13.98 8.28 0.30
C VAL A 259 -13.58 7.92 -1.12
N GLY A 260 -12.51 8.54 -1.63
CA GLY A 260 -11.94 8.24 -2.93
C GLY A 260 -10.98 7.06 -2.87
N TYR A 261 -10.93 6.28 -3.93
CA TYR A 261 -10.06 5.10 -4.10
C TYR A 261 -9.38 5.14 -5.45
N ALA A 262 -8.07 4.95 -5.47
CA ALA A 262 -7.32 4.86 -6.73
C ALA A 262 -6.27 3.75 -6.65
N GLY A 263 -6.09 3.02 -7.75
CA GLY A 263 -5.08 1.99 -7.88
C GLY A 263 -4.08 2.34 -8.98
N PHE A 264 -2.78 2.10 -8.74
CA PHE A 264 -1.72 2.42 -9.71
C PHE A 264 -0.70 1.29 -9.82
N ILE A 265 -0.03 1.26 -10.98
CA ILE A 265 1.13 0.42 -11.26
C ILE A 265 2.28 1.34 -11.67
N ILE A 266 3.50 1.05 -11.17
CA ILE A 266 4.73 1.81 -11.47
C ILE A 266 5.74 0.88 -12.14
N GLU A 267 6.20 1.27 -13.34
CA GLU A 267 7.10 0.52 -14.22
C GLU A 267 8.36 1.32 -14.58
#